data_4287c2fa957df1aafb2e5624baf09602
#
_entry.id   4287c2fa957df1aafb2e5624baf09602
#
_cell.length_a   1.000
_cell.length_b   1.000
_cell.length_c   1.000
_cell.angle_alpha   90.00
_cell.angle_beta   90.00
_cell.angle_gamma   90.00
#
_symmetry.space_group_name_H-M   'P 1'
#
loop_
_entity.id
_entity.type
_entity.pdbx_description
1 polymer ?
#
loop_
_entity_poly.entity_id
_entity_poly.type
_entity_poly.pdbx_seq_one_letter_code
_entity_poly.pdbx_strand_id
1 'polypeptide(L)'
;ISHYGNCMGVPTVGGETTFDESFNGNILVNAFGLGICKSDEIFYAKAEGVGNPVMYVGSKTGRDGLGGAVMSSDSFNEENKSLRPTVQVGDPFAEKLLMEACLELFKCDYIVGIQDMGAAGLTSSSFEMAGRSGSGMKMYLDKVPMRESRMTPYELMLSESQERMLICAKKGCEDKIKEIFAKWDLDAEIIGEVTDTGVMELYWYDELAGSIPIAPLSEAAPMLDRPTSRPKYLDEIAKINLNNIPNISNQEAFELLIRDLNVANKSLIYDQYDSTVGTNVIKKAGKLGAAVMRIKENGKSIAMGMECNTRYNYVNPRIGAAAAVAASGRKVAMSGATPLAITDCLNYGNPQNPEVMWQFANGCEGIKEACAALNTPVVSGNVSLYNETDGISIQPTPSIVTVGVGDDASKSLGSEFSGNDVSVYLLGKTTGEFAGSLYMKVVANLCAGELKEIDYKAERALWDLVIEANKDGNLAFANSVGVGGIAITLAKMAAVSSIGFSGEIKFDDSRF
;
A
#
# COMPACT_ATOMS: atom_id res chain seq x y z
N ILE A 1 3.45 12.03 -4.68
CA ILE A 1 3.74 10.73 -5.33
C ILE A 1 4.18 10.93 -6.77
N SER A 2 3.39 11.65 -7.62
CA SER A 2 3.71 11.84 -9.03
C SER A 2 5.11 12.41 -9.27
N HIS A 3 5.45 13.51 -8.61
CA HIS A 3 6.76 14.15 -8.74
C HIS A 3 7.89 13.16 -8.40
N TYR A 4 7.77 12.45 -7.29
CA TYR A 4 8.78 11.51 -6.84
C TYR A 4 8.92 10.32 -7.82
N GLY A 5 7.82 9.62 -8.13
CA GLY A 5 7.82 8.48 -9.04
C GLY A 5 8.28 8.83 -10.46
N ASN A 6 7.86 9.98 -10.98
CA ASN A 6 8.26 10.46 -12.30
C ASN A 6 9.77 10.72 -12.38
N CYS A 7 10.37 11.37 -11.36
CA CYS A 7 11.80 11.61 -11.30
C CYS A 7 12.62 10.32 -11.15
N MET A 8 12.16 9.38 -10.33
CA MET A 8 12.79 8.06 -10.21
C MET A 8 12.71 7.24 -11.51
N GLY A 9 11.78 7.56 -12.39
CA GLY A 9 11.51 6.77 -13.59
C GLY A 9 10.81 5.44 -13.27
N VAL A 10 10.01 5.40 -12.20
CA VAL A 10 9.13 4.27 -11.85
C VAL A 10 7.71 4.61 -12.27
N PRO A 11 7.05 3.80 -13.13
CA PRO A 11 5.72 4.11 -13.61
C PRO A 11 4.68 3.98 -12.49
N THR A 12 3.79 4.96 -12.38
CA THR A 12 2.59 4.84 -11.55
C THR A 12 1.48 4.20 -12.39
N VAL A 13 1.23 2.93 -12.18
CA VAL A 13 0.46 2.09 -13.09
C VAL A 13 -1.02 1.96 -12.73
N GLY A 14 -1.39 2.31 -11.51
CA GLY A 14 -2.78 2.23 -11.05
C GLY A 14 -2.97 2.92 -9.71
N GLY A 15 -4.20 2.93 -9.26
CA GLY A 15 -4.59 3.50 -7.98
C GLY A 15 -6.08 3.80 -7.94
N GLU A 16 -6.57 4.14 -6.75
CA GLU A 16 -7.94 4.56 -6.52
C GLU A 16 -7.97 5.85 -5.70
N THR A 17 -8.99 6.66 -5.92
CA THR A 17 -9.27 7.84 -5.11
C THR A 17 -10.70 7.79 -4.65
N THR A 18 -10.89 7.80 -3.34
CA THR A 18 -12.18 7.75 -2.66
C THR A 18 -12.42 9.07 -1.95
N PHE A 19 -13.65 9.54 -1.99
CA PHE A 19 -14.09 10.78 -1.33
C PHE A 19 -15.11 10.45 -0.25
N ASP A 20 -14.84 10.88 0.96
CA ASP A 20 -15.75 10.84 2.09
C ASP A 20 -15.47 12.02 3.03
N GLU A 21 -16.51 12.52 3.70
CA GLU A 21 -16.39 13.67 4.60
C GLU A 21 -15.49 13.40 5.81
N SER A 22 -15.38 12.14 6.21
CA SER A 22 -14.51 11.73 7.32
C SER A 22 -13.02 11.99 7.08
N PHE A 23 -12.62 12.19 5.80
CA PHE A 23 -11.25 12.53 5.44
C PHE A 23 -10.97 14.04 5.38
N ASN A 24 -11.98 14.88 5.58
CA ASN A 24 -11.78 16.33 5.65
C ASN A 24 -10.97 16.66 6.90
N GLY A 25 -9.79 17.16 6.76
CA GLY A 25 -8.87 17.42 7.88
C GLY A 25 -7.82 16.34 8.14
N ASN A 26 -8.06 15.10 7.69
CA ASN A 26 -7.07 14.01 7.74
C ASN A 26 -7.09 13.22 6.45
N ILE A 27 -6.38 13.71 5.43
CA ILE A 27 -6.30 13.08 4.11
C ILE A 27 -5.31 11.92 4.16
N LEU A 28 -5.72 10.76 3.64
CA LEU A 28 -4.86 9.59 3.53
C LEU A 28 -4.21 9.53 2.14
N VAL A 29 -2.91 9.22 2.12
CA VAL A 29 -2.17 8.94 0.89
C VAL A 29 -1.34 7.68 1.12
N ASN A 30 -1.75 6.59 0.49
CA ASN A 30 -1.06 5.31 0.57
C ASN A 30 -0.33 5.06 -0.76
N ALA A 31 0.92 4.63 -0.68
CA ALA A 31 1.72 4.25 -1.84
C ALA A 31 2.08 2.77 -1.76
N PHE A 32 1.94 2.08 -2.88
CA PHE A 32 2.35 0.70 -3.06
C PHE A 32 3.48 0.63 -4.07
N GLY A 33 4.60 0.02 -3.68
CA GLY A 33 5.76 -0.23 -4.52
C GLY A 33 5.91 -1.73 -4.81
N LEU A 34 6.21 -2.08 -6.05
CA LEU A 34 6.46 -3.45 -6.49
C LEU A 34 7.75 -3.53 -7.27
N GLY A 35 8.65 -4.44 -6.86
CA GLY A 35 9.86 -4.80 -7.56
C GLY A 35 9.86 -6.27 -7.99
N ILE A 36 10.69 -6.59 -8.98
CA ILE A 36 10.92 -7.96 -9.46
C ILE A 36 12.40 -8.26 -9.35
N CYS A 37 12.74 -9.37 -8.72
CA CYS A 37 14.10 -9.91 -8.70
C CYS A 37 14.08 -11.43 -8.91
N LYS A 38 15.22 -12.02 -9.17
CA LYS A 38 15.35 -13.47 -9.14
C LYS A 38 15.44 -13.95 -7.69
N SER A 39 15.00 -15.16 -7.43
CA SER A 39 14.96 -15.73 -6.07
C SER A 39 16.34 -15.89 -5.42
N ASP A 40 17.39 -15.98 -6.22
CA ASP A 40 18.79 -16.07 -5.78
C ASP A 40 19.50 -14.69 -5.70
N GLU A 41 18.78 -13.59 -6.03
CA GLU A 41 19.27 -12.22 -5.98
C GLU A 41 18.60 -11.42 -4.84
N ILE A 42 18.05 -12.08 -3.82
CA ILE A 42 17.41 -11.43 -2.67
C ILE A 42 18.47 -11.07 -1.62
N PHE A 43 18.52 -9.79 -1.24
CA PHE A 43 19.36 -9.30 -0.16
C PHE A 43 18.53 -9.09 1.11
N TYR A 44 19.14 -9.35 2.25
CA TYR A 44 18.48 -9.24 3.56
C TYR A 44 19.15 -8.18 4.42
N ALA A 45 18.39 -7.66 5.36
CA ALA A 45 18.90 -6.74 6.40
C ALA A 45 19.67 -7.53 7.46
N LYS A 46 20.95 -7.79 7.20
CA LYS A 46 21.84 -8.58 8.04
C LYS A 46 23.16 -7.86 8.30
N ALA A 47 23.72 -8.07 9.49
CA ALA A 47 25.05 -7.63 9.87
C ALA A 47 25.82 -8.81 10.47
N GLU A 48 26.40 -9.64 9.62
CA GLU A 48 27.12 -10.85 9.98
C GLU A 48 28.63 -10.69 9.72
N GLY A 49 29.43 -11.42 10.47
CA GLY A 49 30.90 -11.45 10.30
C GLY A 49 31.62 -10.36 11.11
N VAL A 50 32.21 -10.76 12.24
CA VAL A 50 32.96 -9.85 13.11
C VAL A 50 34.07 -9.15 12.33
N GLY A 51 34.14 -7.80 12.45
CA GLY A 51 35.09 -6.96 11.75
C GLY A 51 34.68 -6.62 10.29
N ASN A 52 33.50 -7.05 9.83
CA ASN A 52 32.94 -6.53 8.59
C ASN A 52 32.57 -5.06 8.75
N PRO A 53 32.93 -4.19 7.79
CA PRO A 53 32.63 -2.77 7.89
C PRO A 53 31.14 -2.48 7.70
N VAL A 54 30.65 -1.53 8.48
CA VAL A 54 29.31 -0.95 8.34
C VAL A 54 29.47 0.37 7.60
N MET A 55 28.80 0.47 6.45
CA MET A 55 28.90 1.61 5.55
C MET A 55 27.58 2.36 5.43
N TYR A 56 27.68 3.65 5.48
CA TYR A 56 26.60 4.59 5.14
C TYR A 56 26.73 4.96 3.67
N VAL A 57 25.63 4.91 2.92
CA VAL A 57 25.62 5.31 1.51
C VAL A 57 24.38 6.17 1.19
N GLY A 58 24.52 7.09 0.24
CA GLY A 58 23.45 7.96 -0.23
C GLY A 58 23.59 9.42 0.21
N SER A 59 22.46 10.09 0.42
CA SER A 59 22.39 11.51 0.75
C SER A 59 22.94 11.83 2.14
N LYS A 60 23.44 13.05 2.31
CA LYS A 60 23.96 13.53 3.61
C LYS A 60 22.85 13.72 4.64
N THR A 61 23.13 13.36 5.88
CA THR A 61 22.20 13.50 7.01
C THR A 61 22.00 14.96 7.42
N GLY A 62 20.76 15.37 7.58
CA GLY A 62 20.33 16.64 8.16
C GLY A 62 19.41 16.45 9.36
N ARG A 63 18.85 17.55 9.90
CA ARG A 63 17.85 17.52 10.98
C ARG A 63 16.44 17.34 10.45
N ASP A 64 16.22 16.24 9.74
CA ASP A 64 14.93 15.90 9.15
C ASP A 64 14.22 14.83 9.97
N GLY A 65 12.93 14.96 10.14
CA GLY A 65 12.09 13.93 10.74
C GLY A 65 12.41 13.65 12.22
N LEU A 66 13.20 14.50 12.88
CA LEU A 66 13.51 14.33 14.31
C LEU A 66 12.20 14.33 15.13
N GLY A 67 11.85 13.18 15.69
CA GLY A 67 10.56 12.97 16.36
C GLY A 67 9.39 12.65 15.42
N GLY A 68 9.61 12.42 14.13
CA GLY A 68 8.57 12.02 13.17
C GLY A 68 7.86 10.75 13.58
N ALA A 69 8.58 9.72 14.00
CA ALA A 69 8.02 8.48 14.52
C ALA A 69 7.17 8.69 15.80
N VAL A 70 7.53 9.65 16.64
CA VAL A 70 6.73 10.00 17.85
C VAL A 70 5.43 10.70 17.45
N MET A 71 5.47 11.60 16.47
CA MET A 71 4.28 12.31 15.98
C MET A 71 3.28 11.39 15.26
N SER A 72 3.73 10.31 14.66
CA SER A 72 2.82 9.31 14.05
C SER A 72 1.97 8.57 15.09
N SER A 73 2.26 8.76 16.39
CA SER A 73 1.54 8.20 17.53
C SER A 73 0.75 9.25 18.31
N ASP A 74 0.47 10.40 17.70
CA ASP A 74 -0.29 11.50 18.30
C ASP A 74 -1.34 12.04 17.33
N SER A 75 -2.42 12.61 17.87
CA SER A 75 -3.51 13.19 17.11
C SER A 75 -3.17 14.60 16.61
N PHE A 76 -3.62 14.96 15.42
CA PHE A 76 -3.44 16.31 14.87
C PHE A 76 -4.35 17.30 15.59
N ASN A 77 -3.75 18.38 16.12
CA ASN A 77 -4.44 19.53 16.68
C ASN A 77 -3.77 20.84 16.24
N GLU A 78 -4.39 21.99 16.53
CA GLU A 78 -3.84 23.29 16.11
C GLU A 78 -2.50 23.64 16.76
N GLU A 79 -2.23 23.12 17.96
CA GLU A 79 -0.98 23.39 18.70
C GLU A 79 0.22 22.65 18.07
N ASN A 80 -0.01 21.49 17.43
CA ASN A 80 1.03 20.69 16.80
C ASN A 80 1.42 21.16 15.41
N LYS A 81 0.77 22.15 14.81
CA LYS A 81 1.07 22.72 13.47
C LYS A 81 2.46 23.40 13.37
N SER A 82 3.11 23.70 14.50
CA SER A 82 4.40 24.42 14.52
C SER A 82 5.65 23.52 14.52
N LEU A 83 5.48 22.20 14.52
CA LEU A 83 6.59 21.25 14.65
C LEU A 83 7.22 20.92 13.28
N ARG A 84 7.78 21.94 12.61
CA ARG A 84 8.49 21.80 11.33
C ARG A 84 9.70 20.84 11.30
N PRO A 85 10.42 20.55 12.42
CA PRO A 85 11.51 19.56 12.39
C PRO A 85 11.09 18.12 12.09
N THR A 86 9.78 17.83 12.09
CA THR A 86 9.23 16.48 11.85
C THR A 86 8.98 16.18 10.37
N VAL A 87 9.13 17.16 9.48
CA VAL A 87 8.92 16.95 8.04
C VAL A 87 10.14 16.27 7.45
N GLN A 88 9.93 15.15 6.79
CA GLN A 88 10.93 14.51 5.96
C GLN A 88 10.99 15.22 4.60
N VAL A 89 12.20 15.59 4.16
CA VAL A 89 12.44 16.18 2.84
C VAL A 89 13.07 15.11 1.96
N GLY A 90 12.41 14.79 0.85
CA GLY A 90 12.90 13.83 -0.13
C GLY A 90 13.45 14.51 -1.39
N ASP A 91 14.52 13.95 -1.95
CA ASP A 91 15.09 14.29 -3.24
C ASP A 91 14.95 13.10 -4.20
N PRO A 92 13.92 13.07 -5.06
CA PRO A 92 13.68 11.92 -5.93
C PRO A 92 14.79 11.72 -6.98
N PHE A 93 15.59 12.72 -7.28
CA PHE A 93 16.75 12.55 -8.15
C PHE A 93 17.87 11.82 -7.42
N ALA A 94 18.17 12.19 -6.17
CA ALA A 94 19.12 11.47 -5.34
C ALA A 94 18.68 10.02 -5.12
N GLU A 95 17.37 9.77 -4.90
CA GLU A 95 16.82 8.41 -4.81
C GLU A 95 17.03 7.62 -6.10
N LYS A 96 16.84 8.24 -7.26
CA LYS A 96 17.13 7.59 -8.55
C LYS A 96 18.59 7.16 -8.63
N LEU A 97 19.52 8.03 -8.27
CA LEU A 97 20.95 7.71 -8.27
C LEU A 97 21.27 6.59 -7.27
N LEU A 98 20.70 6.66 -6.07
CA LEU A 98 20.89 5.64 -5.02
C LEU A 98 20.37 4.26 -5.49
N MET A 99 19.19 4.22 -6.10
CA MET A 99 18.62 3.00 -6.65
C MET A 99 19.54 2.38 -7.72
N GLU A 100 20.04 3.16 -8.67
CA GLU A 100 20.94 2.68 -9.70
C GLU A 100 22.28 2.19 -9.15
N ALA A 101 22.84 2.91 -8.18
CA ALA A 101 24.06 2.49 -7.48
C ALA A 101 23.86 1.16 -6.73
N CYS A 102 22.75 1.00 -6.02
CA CYS A 102 22.41 -0.25 -5.34
C CYS A 102 22.19 -1.41 -6.35
N LEU A 103 21.49 -1.16 -7.47
CA LEU A 103 21.30 -2.18 -8.51
C LEU A 103 22.62 -2.59 -9.18
N GLU A 104 23.61 -1.69 -9.29
CA GLU A 104 24.94 -2.03 -9.73
C GLU A 104 25.69 -2.85 -8.66
N LEU A 105 25.62 -2.45 -7.41
CA LEU A 105 26.21 -3.15 -6.26
C LEU A 105 25.68 -4.58 -6.13
N PHE A 106 24.40 -4.80 -6.34
CA PHE A 106 23.76 -6.13 -6.22
C PHE A 106 24.25 -7.15 -7.25
N LYS A 107 24.92 -6.71 -8.31
CA LYS A 107 25.59 -7.61 -9.27
C LYS A 107 26.96 -8.09 -8.79
N CYS A 108 27.41 -7.55 -7.66
CA CYS A 108 28.72 -7.82 -7.08
C CYS A 108 28.56 -8.59 -5.75
N ASP A 109 29.54 -9.44 -5.45
CA ASP A 109 29.59 -10.17 -4.16
C ASP A 109 30.36 -9.36 -3.10
N TYR A 110 29.95 -8.10 -2.85
CA TYR A 110 30.67 -7.19 -1.97
C TYR A 110 29.99 -6.93 -0.62
N ILE A 111 28.72 -7.33 -0.49
CA ILE A 111 27.95 -7.05 0.74
C ILE A 111 27.40 -8.33 1.38
N VAL A 112 27.17 -8.24 2.68
CA VAL A 112 26.52 -9.27 3.50
C VAL A 112 25.02 -8.94 3.64
N GLY A 113 24.70 -7.67 3.81
CA GLY A 113 23.33 -7.21 3.96
C GLY A 113 23.20 -5.71 3.74
N ILE A 114 21.94 -5.27 3.59
CA ILE A 114 21.59 -3.88 3.34
C ILE A 114 20.22 -3.58 3.95
N GLN A 115 20.06 -2.36 4.47
CA GLN A 115 18.81 -1.87 5.06
C GLN A 115 18.64 -0.39 4.72
N ASP A 116 17.40 0.03 4.44
CA ASP A 116 17.04 1.43 4.32
C ASP A 116 17.07 2.15 5.69
N MET A 117 17.24 3.45 5.65
CA MET A 117 17.15 4.33 6.83
C MET A 117 15.82 5.08 6.81
N GLY A 118 14.73 4.37 7.13
CA GLY A 118 13.38 4.93 7.21
C GLY A 118 13.13 5.63 8.56
N ALA A 119 12.03 5.26 9.22
CA ALA A 119 11.68 5.78 10.55
C ALA A 119 12.80 5.55 11.57
N ALA A 120 13.13 6.57 12.35
CA ALA A 120 14.27 6.60 13.29
C ALA A 120 15.65 6.35 12.65
N GLY A 121 15.78 6.44 11.34
CA GLY A 121 17.02 6.52 10.59
C GLY A 121 18.07 5.44 10.91
N LEU A 122 19.26 5.86 11.39
CA LEU A 122 20.33 4.94 11.78
C LEU A 122 19.97 4.05 12.96
N THR A 123 19.09 4.51 13.86
CA THR A 123 18.68 3.69 15.01
C THR A 123 17.95 2.43 14.52
N SER A 124 16.89 2.57 13.73
CA SER A 124 16.16 1.39 13.26
C SER A 124 17.02 0.49 12.39
N SER A 125 17.70 1.04 11.38
CA SER A 125 18.49 0.25 10.43
C SER A 125 19.60 -0.54 11.10
N SER A 126 20.41 0.09 11.98
CA SER A 126 21.53 -0.59 12.63
C SER A 126 21.09 -1.63 13.66
N PHE A 127 20.08 -1.31 14.49
CA PHE A 127 19.56 -2.25 15.49
C PHE A 127 18.85 -3.44 14.87
N GLU A 128 18.09 -3.23 13.78
CA GLU A 128 17.42 -4.33 13.07
C GLU A 128 18.42 -5.27 12.40
N MET A 129 19.42 -4.72 11.69
CA MET A 129 20.45 -5.55 11.03
C MET A 129 21.25 -6.37 12.04
N ALA A 130 21.66 -5.76 13.15
CA ALA A 130 22.39 -6.44 14.21
C ALA A 130 21.51 -7.44 14.97
N GLY A 131 20.25 -7.07 15.31
CA GLY A 131 19.32 -7.94 16.01
C GLY A 131 19.00 -9.22 15.22
N ARG A 132 18.66 -9.09 13.93
CA ARG A 132 18.41 -10.23 13.04
C ARG A 132 19.60 -11.18 12.90
N SER A 133 20.81 -10.68 13.13
CA SER A 133 22.06 -11.45 13.03
C SER A 133 22.59 -11.93 14.39
N GLY A 134 21.99 -11.49 15.50
CA GLY A 134 22.49 -11.77 16.84
C GLY A 134 23.90 -11.19 17.09
N SER A 135 24.26 -10.12 16.38
CA SER A 135 25.57 -9.46 16.44
C SER A 135 25.53 -8.18 17.27
N GLY A 136 26.67 -7.52 17.42
CA GLY A 136 26.81 -6.16 17.90
C GLY A 136 27.37 -5.25 16.82
N MET A 137 27.41 -3.95 17.07
CA MET A 137 28.05 -2.97 16.20
C MET A 137 28.80 -1.91 17.00
N LYS A 138 29.91 -1.44 16.44
CA LYS A 138 30.53 -0.16 16.81
C LYS A 138 30.23 0.84 15.72
N MET A 139 29.73 2.02 16.10
CA MET A 139 29.36 3.08 15.17
C MET A 139 30.18 4.33 15.48
N TYR A 140 30.85 4.89 14.48
CA TYR A 140 31.64 6.12 14.55
C TYR A 140 30.84 7.26 13.95
N LEU A 141 30.03 7.94 14.76
CA LEU A 141 29.01 8.89 14.31
C LEU A 141 29.60 10.17 13.72
N ASP A 142 30.83 10.54 14.11
CA ASP A 142 31.55 11.65 13.50
C ASP A 142 31.93 11.43 12.03
N LYS A 143 31.89 10.17 11.55
CA LYS A 143 32.16 9.80 10.16
C LYS A 143 30.90 9.79 9.29
N VAL A 144 29.70 9.95 9.87
CA VAL A 144 28.45 10.03 9.12
C VAL A 144 28.45 11.30 8.26
N PRO A 145 28.23 11.22 6.95
CA PRO A 145 28.13 12.40 6.10
C PRO A 145 27.01 13.34 6.55
N MET A 146 27.34 14.56 6.89
CA MET A 146 26.40 15.57 7.38
C MET A 146 26.25 16.73 6.38
N ARG A 147 25.03 17.18 6.16
CA ARG A 147 24.78 18.42 5.39
C ARG A 147 24.61 19.64 6.29
N GLU A 148 24.43 19.43 7.58
CA GLU A 148 24.30 20.48 8.58
C GLU A 148 25.46 20.44 9.58
N SER A 149 25.93 21.61 10.01
CA SER A 149 26.99 21.72 11.00
C SER A 149 26.47 21.47 12.42
N ARG A 150 27.39 21.01 13.30
CA ARG A 150 27.13 20.85 14.73
C ARG A 150 25.99 19.90 15.08
N MET A 151 25.79 18.86 14.27
CA MET A 151 24.88 17.78 14.64
C MET A 151 25.42 17.01 15.83
N THR A 152 24.54 16.57 16.69
CA THR A 152 24.84 15.73 17.85
C THR A 152 24.69 14.25 17.53
N PRO A 153 25.32 13.33 18.31
CA PRO A 153 25.08 11.89 18.16
C PRO A 153 23.61 11.49 18.19
N TYR A 154 22.82 12.12 19.04
CA TYR A 154 21.37 11.89 19.15
C TYR A 154 20.64 12.26 17.87
N GLU A 155 20.93 13.43 17.30
CA GLU A 155 20.32 13.87 16.04
C GLU A 155 20.71 12.97 14.86
N LEU A 156 21.97 12.49 14.81
CA LEU A 156 22.45 11.59 13.76
C LEU A 156 21.77 10.22 13.81
N MET A 157 21.57 9.67 15.00
CA MET A 157 20.92 8.38 15.20
C MET A 157 19.43 8.42 14.85
N LEU A 158 18.73 9.53 15.11
CA LEU A 158 17.29 9.66 14.95
C LEU A 158 16.85 10.42 13.69
N SER A 159 17.80 11.00 12.94
CA SER A 159 17.46 11.69 11.70
C SER A 159 16.83 10.77 10.69
N GLU A 160 15.70 11.19 10.11
CA GLU A 160 14.95 10.49 9.06
C GLU A 160 15.19 11.12 7.67
N SER A 161 16.36 11.73 7.43
CA SER A 161 16.75 12.17 6.08
C SER A 161 16.57 11.01 5.11
N GLN A 162 15.93 11.28 3.98
CA GLN A 162 15.61 10.26 2.98
C GLN A 162 16.84 9.92 2.10
N GLU A 163 16.68 8.97 1.20
CA GLU A 163 17.68 8.55 0.20
C GLU A 163 19.01 8.07 0.83
N ARG A 164 18.89 7.20 1.86
CA ARG A 164 20.05 6.65 2.59
C ARG A 164 19.90 5.15 2.81
N MET A 165 21.00 4.41 2.69
CA MET A 165 21.05 2.98 3.01
C MET A 165 22.23 2.70 3.96
N LEU A 166 22.03 1.69 4.83
CA LEU A 166 23.08 1.11 5.67
C LEU A 166 23.49 -0.25 5.08
N ILE A 167 24.79 -0.43 4.87
CA ILE A 167 25.36 -1.63 4.26
C ILE A 167 26.30 -2.31 5.25
N CYS A 168 26.16 -3.63 5.43
CA CYS A 168 27.20 -4.48 5.97
C CYS A 168 28.04 -4.99 4.81
N ALA A 169 29.23 -4.44 4.62
CA ALA A 169 30.13 -4.81 3.55
C ALA A 169 31.00 -6.02 3.93
N LYS A 170 31.46 -6.78 2.95
CA LYS A 170 32.51 -7.79 3.15
C LYS A 170 33.85 -7.07 3.30
N LYS A 171 34.61 -7.45 4.34
CA LYS A 171 35.92 -6.86 4.62
C LYS A 171 36.85 -6.93 3.41
N GLY A 172 37.44 -5.79 3.04
CA GLY A 172 38.30 -5.63 1.87
C GLY A 172 37.55 -5.29 0.57
N CYS A 173 36.21 -5.09 0.61
CA CYS A 173 35.42 -4.64 -0.53
C CYS A 173 35.02 -3.15 -0.44
N GLU A 174 35.43 -2.44 0.61
CA GLU A 174 35.00 -1.07 0.93
C GLU A 174 35.32 -0.10 -0.21
N ASP A 175 36.55 -0.13 -0.73
CA ASP A 175 36.97 0.78 -1.81
C ASP A 175 36.18 0.53 -3.10
N LYS A 176 35.86 -0.73 -3.41
CA LYS A 176 35.06 -1.07 -4.57
C LYS A 176 33.63 -0.58 -4.45
N ILE A 177 33.06 -0.62 -3.23
CA ILE A 177 31.75 -0.05 -2.94
C ILE A 177 31.79 1.46 -3.11
N LYS A 178 32.81 2.13 -2.56
CA LYS A 178 33.03 3.58 -2.74
C LYS A 178 33.15 3.98 -4.21
N GLU A 179 33.84 3.19 -5.03
CA GLU A 179 33.95 3.44 -6.47
C GLU A 179 32.59 3.38 -7.19
N ILE A 180 31.72 2.42 -6.82
CA ILE A 180 30.36 2.32 -7.37
C ILE A 180 29.55 3.57 -7.02
N PHE A 181 29.50 3.96 -5.75
CA PHE A 181 28.71 5.12 -5.32
C PHE A 181 29.27 6.45 -5.84
N ALA A 182 30.59 6.60 -5.92
CA ALA A 182 31.24 7.77 -6.50
C ALA A 182 30.89 7.97 -7.98
N LYS A 183 30.72 6.89 -8.76
CA LYS A 183 30.25 6.95 -10.15
C LYS A 183 28.87 7.60 -10.26
N TRP A 184 28.03 7.45 -9.24
CA TRP A 184 26.69 8.00 -9.16
C TRP A 184 26.62 9.32 -8.37
N ASP A 185 27.77 9.94 -8.05
CA ASP A 185 27.88 11.18 -7.27
C ASP A 185 27.23 11.09 -5.89
N LEU A 186 27.38 9.94 -5.24
CA LEU A 186 26.83 9.65 -3.92
C LEU A 186 27.96 9.41 -2.89
N ASP A 187 27.68 9.81 -1.64
CA ASP A 187 28.57 9.49 -0.51
C ASP A 187 28.53 8.00 -0.17
N ALA A 188 29.68 7.45 0.21
CA ALA A 188 29.85 6.10 0.74
C ALA A 188 30.96 6.09 1.79
N GLU A 189 30.59 6.01 3.06
CA GLU A 189 31.53 6.12 4.15
C GLU A 189 31.46 4.93 5.11
N ILE A 190 32.63 4.50 5.61
CA ILE A 190 32.73 3.51 6.67
C ILE A 190 32.42 4.22 7.99
N ILE A 191 31.29 3.88 8.58
CA ILE A 191 30.81 4.49 9.82
C ILE A 191 30.80 3.50 11.00
N GLY A 192 31.31 2.28 10.82
CA GLY A 192 31.33 1.30 11.89
C GLY A 192 31.85 -0.06 11.47
N GLU A 193 31.76 -1.00 12.40
CA GLU A 193 32.13 -2.41 12.22
C GLU A 193 31.18 -3.34 13.00
N VAL A 194 31.02 -4.54 12.51
CA VAL A 194 30.26 -5.61 13.18
C VAL A 194 31.10 -6.23 14.30
N THR A 195 30.47 -6.48 15.46
CA THR A 195 31.06 -7.13 16.62
C THR A 195 30.22 -8.36 17.04
N ASP A 196 30.75 -9.14 18.02
CA ASP A 196 30.04 -10.27 18.64
C ASP A 196 29.52 -9.94 20.06
N THR A 197 29.47 -8.68 20.42
CA THR A 197 29.14 -8.24 21.78
C THR A 197 27.64 -8.22 22.09
N GLY A 198 26.77 -8.24 21.07
CA GLY A 198 25.33 -8.02 21.24
C GLY A 198 24.97 -6.61 21.71
N VAL A 199 25.91 -5.67 21.59
CA VAL A 199 25.77 -4.28 22.04
C VAL A 199 26.02 -3.34 20.87
N MET A 200 25.26 -2.25 20.82
CA MET A 200 25.50 -1.09 19.97
C MET A 200 26.36 -0.10 20.73
N GLU A 201 27.61 0.05 20.32
CA GLU A 201 28.55 1.04 20.88
C GLU A 201 28.60 2.24 19.94
N LEU A 202 28.24 3.42 20.44
CA LEU A 202 28.24 4.69 19.71
C LEU A 202 29.43 5.53 20.12
N TYR A 203 30.30 5.85 19.18
CA TYR A 203 31.47 6.69 19.37
C TYR A 203 31.28 8.06 18.73
N TRP A 204 31.78 9.09 19.40
CA TRP A 204 31.83 10.47 18.92
C TRP A 204 33.24 11.02 19.17
N TYR A 205 34.01 11.22 18.11
CA TYR A 205 35.42 11.62 18.20
C TYR A 205 36.23 10.79 19.22
N ASP A 206 36.22 9.47 19.06
CA ASP A 206 36.91 8.51 19.93
C ASP A 206 36.36 8.38 21.36
N GLU A 207 35.38 9.17 21.78
CA GLU A 207 34.66 9.02 23.05
C GLU A 207 33.43 8.14 22.93
N LEU A 208 33.24 7.25 23.91
CA LEU A 208 32.04 6.42 23.97
C LEU A 208 30.83 7.28 24.38
N ALA A 209 29.99 7.62 23.41
CA ALA A 209 28.79 8.42 23.62
C ALA A 209 27.59 7.60 24.10
N GLY A 210 27.56 6.30 23.82
CA GLY A 210 26.47 5.41 24.23
C GLY A 210 26.81 3.94 24.06
N SER A 211 26.23 3.11 24.93
CA SER A 211 26.36 1.65 24.89
C SER A 211 24.99 1.04 25.20
N ILE A 212 24.38 0.40 24.22
CA ILE A 212 22.98 -0.01 24.27
C ILE A 212 22.88 -1.48 23.88
N PRO A 213 22.31 -2.36 24.72
CA PRO A 213 22.03 -3.74 24.32
C PRO A 213 21.07 -3.78 23.12
N ILE A 214 21.35 -4.63 22.12
CA ILE A 214 20.57 -4.69 20.88
C ILE A 214 19.22 -5.39 21.09
N ALA A 215 19.21 -6.56 21.70
CA ALA A 215 18.02 -7.39 21.85
C ALA A 215 16.80 -6.66 22.47
N PRO A 216 16.95 -5.83 23.52
CA PRO A 216 15.80 -5.11 24.07
C PRO A 216 15.15 -4.10 23.12
N LEU A 217 15.91 -3.54 22.18
CA LEU A 217 15.40 -2.57 21.21
C LEU A 217 14.87 -3.23 19.93
N SER A 218 15.49 -4.35 19.52
CA SER A 218 15.09 -5.05 18.30
C SER A 218 13.94 -6.04 18.50
N GLU A 219 13.82 -6.68 19.67
CA GLU A 219 12.90 -7.81 19.86
C GLU A 219 11.94 -7.66 21.06
N ALA A 220 12.20 -6.76 21.99
CA ALA A 220 11.44 -6.66 23.24
C ALA A 220 10.39 -5.53 23.24
N ALA A 221 9.85 -5.16 22.08
CA ALA A 221 8.73 -4.23 22.03
C ALA A 221 7.53 -4.82 22.80
N PRO A 222 6.88 -4.04 23.70
CA PRO A 222 5.79 -4.57 24.51
C PRO A 222 4.59 -4.94 23.61
N MET A 223 4.10 -6.16 23.80
CA MET A 223 2.83 -6.60 23.21
C MET A 223 1.68 -5.94 24.00
N LEU A 224 1.10 -4.89 23.44
CA LEU A 224 0.01 -4.18 24.08
C LEU A 224 -1.33 -4.90 23.83
N ASP A 225 -1.97 -5.37 24.90
CA ASP A 225 -3.35 -5.84 24.87
C ASP A 225 -4.28 -4.65 25.18
N ARG A 226 -4.78 -4.01 24.12
CA ARG A 226 -5.65 -2.85 24.26
C ARG A 226 -7.11 -3.27 24.39
N PRO A 227 -7.88 -2.63 25.26
CA PRO A 227 -9.30 -2.92 25.45
C PRO A 227 -10.06 -2.65 24.13
N THR A 228 -11.07 -3.50 23.87
CA THR A 228 -11.97 -3.37 22.73
C THR A 228 -13.41 -3.29 23.22
N SER A 229 -14.23 -2.46 22.59
CA SER A 229 -15.68 -2.44 22.78
C SER A 229 -16.38 -2.19 21.46
N ARG A 230 -17.50 -2.89 21.24
CA ARG A 230 -18.28 -2.69 20.01
C ARG A 230 -18.80 -1.25 19.95
N PRO A 231 -18.61 -0.53 18.84
CA PRO A 231 -19.05 0.85 18.68
C PRO A 231 -20.56 1.01 18.84
N LYS A 232 -20.97 1.99 19.61
CA LYS A 232 -22.40 2.26 19.90
C LYS A 232 -23.18 2.68 18.66
N TYR A 233 -22.54 3.38 17.72
CA TYR A 233 -23.19 3.80 16.47
C TYR A 233 -23.70 2.61 15.65
N LEU A 234 -23.09 1.42 15.76
CA LEU A 234 -23.55 0.21 15.08
C LEU A 234 -24.96 -0.21 15.52
N ASP A 235 -25.31 0.02 16.80
CA ASP A 235 -26.67 -0.24 17.30
C ASP A 235 -27.66 0.81 16.81
N GLU A 236 -27.20 2.02 16.51
CA GLU A 236 -28.02 3.09 15.97
C GLU A 236 -28.34 2.87 14.50
N ILE A 237 -27.31 2.57 13.68
CA ILE A 237 -27.51 2.30 12.26
C ILE A 237 -28.30 1.01 11.98
N ALA A 238 -28.22 0.01 12.88
CA ALA A 238 -29.01 -1.21 12.79
C ALA A 238 -30.52 -0.98 12.99
N LYS A 239 -30.93 0.10 13.66
CA LYS A 239 -32.32 0.47 13.87
C LYS A 239 -32.95 1.19 12.68
N ILE A 240 -32.14 1.61 11.71
CA ILE A 240 -32.63 2.35 10.55
C ILE A 240 -33.45 1.41 9.66
N ASN A 241 -34.70 1.77 9.46
CA ASN A 241 -35.57 1.01 8.58
C ASN A 241 -35.28 1.35 7.10
N LEU A 242 -34.63 0.44 6.41
CA LEU A 242 -34.24 0.60 5.00
C LEU A 242 -35.45 0.74 4.04
N ASN A 243 -36.65 0.32 4.47
CA ASN A 243 -37.87 0.53 3.68
C ASN A 243 -38.29 2.00 3.58
N ASN A 244 -37.74 2.87 4.44
CA ASN A 244 -37.96 4.31 4.39
C ASN A 244 -37.04 5.04 3.39
N ILE A 245 -36.11 4.34 2.74
CA ILE A 245 -35.29 4.93 1.69
C ILE A 245 -36.23 5.35 0.54
N PRO A 246 -36.14 6.60 0.03
CA PRO A 246 -36.94 7.07 -1.06
C PRO A 246 -36.90 6.13 -2.28
N ASN A 247 -38.03 5.77 -2.80
CA ASN A 247 -38.12 5.03 -4.05
C ASN A 247 -38.13 6.02 -5.20
N ILE A 248 -37.02 6.15 -5.89
CA ILE A 248 -36.83 7.03 -7.04
C ILE A 248 -36.74 6.21 -8.33
N SER A 249 -36.92 6.85 -9.48
CA SER A 249 -36.79 6.17 -10.76
C SER A 249 -35.35 5.71 -11.02
N ASN A 250 -35.15 4.64 -11.80
CA ASN A 250 -33.85 4.16 -12.20
C ASN A 250 -33.00 5.24 -12.90
N GLN A 251 -33.67 6.07 -13.71
CA GLN A 251 -33.01 7.20 -14.38
C GLN A 251 -32.48 8.20 -13.36
N GLU A 252 -33.28 8.62 -12.40
CA GLU A 252 -32.87 9.56 -11.35
C GLU A 252 -31.75 8.98 -10.48
N ALA A 253 -31.86 7.70 -10.11
CA ALA A 253 -30.80 7.00 -9.38
C ALA A 253 -29.48 6.98 -10.17
N PHE A 254 -29.55 6.67 -11.46
CA PHE A 254 -28.38 6.68 -12.33
C PHE A 254 -27.74 8.07 -12.44
N GLU A 255 -28.54 9.13 -12.60
CA GLU A 255 -28.08 10.50 -12.69
C GLU A 255 -27.40 10.98 -11.39
N LEU A 256 -27.94 10.61 -10.22
CA LEU A 256 -27.31 10.89 -8.92
C LEU A 256 -25.99 10.16 -8.75
N LEU A 257 -25.97 8.86 -9.07
CA LEU A 257 -24.78 8.03 -8.93
C LEU A 257 -23.64 8.48 -9.85
N ILE A 258 -23.90 8.79 -11.12
CA ILE A 258 -22.84 9.13 -12.09
C ILE A 258 -22.19 10.49 -11.79
N ARG A 259 -22.90 11.37 -11.06
CA ARG A 259 -22.38 12.67 -10.61
C ARG A 259 -21.58 12.61 -9.31
N ASP A 260 -21.66 11.52 -8.56
CA ASP A 260 -20.92 11.38 -7.31
C ASP A 260 -19.40 11.32 -7.57
N LEU A 261 -18.63 11.99 -6.74
CA LEU A 261 -17.16 12.06 -6.86
C LEU A 261 -16.49 10.67 -6.87
N ASN A 262 -17.08 9.67 -6.19
CA ASN A 262 -16.55 8.31 -6.20
C ASN A 262 -16.76 7.58 -7.53
N VAL A 263 -17.69 8.05 -8.36
CA VAL A 263 -17.97 7.52 -9.70
C VAL A 263 -17.32 8.35 -10.81
N ALA A 264 -17.24 9.66 -10.63
CA ALA A 264 -16.71 10.61 -11.61
C ALA A 264 -15.31 10.24 -12.10
N ASN A 265 -14.95 10.72 -13.29
CA ASN A 265 -13.62 10.56 -13.87
C ASN A 265 -12.55 11.19 -12.96
N LYS A 266 -11.43 10.50 -12.79
CA LYS A 266 -10.29 10.92 -11.95
C LYS A 266 -9.09 11.42 -12.77
N SER A 267 -9.26 11.77 -14.06
CA SER A 267 -8.16 12.21 -14.92
C SER A 267 -7.38 13.37 -14.32
N LEU A 268 -8.08 14.34 -13.69
CA LEU A 268 -7.44 15.44 -12.96
C LEU A 268 -6.38 14.96 -11.93
N ILE A 269 -6.55 13.76 -11.39
CA ILE A 269 -5.63 13.18 -10.42
C ILE A 269 -4.54 12.38 -11.13
N TYR A 270 -4.91 11.45 -12.03
CA TYR A 270 -3.93 10.51 -12.58
C TYR A 270 -3.14 11.04 -13.80
N ASP A 271 -3.58 12.11 -14.48
CA ASP A 271 -2.86 12.65 -15.64
C ASP A 271 -1.48 13.24 -15.29
N GLN A 272 -1.23 13.56 -14.03
CA GLN A 272 0.07 14.01 -13.56
C GLN A 272 1.11 12.90 -13.37
N TYR A 273 0.66 11.62 -13.35
CA TYR A 273 1.52 10.48 -13.15
C TYR A 273 2.03 9.93 -14.48
N ASP A 274 3.34 9.71 -14.60
CA ASP A 274 3.87 8.95 -15.71
C ASP A 274 3.59 7.47 -15.52
N SER A 275 2.70 6.94 -16.35
CA SER A 275 2.29 5.53 -16.31
C SER A 275 3.01 4.67 -17.35
N THR A 276 3.85 5.26 -18.24
CA THR A 276 4.42 4.57 -19.40
C THR A 276 5.92 4.37 -19.33
N VAL A 277 6.58 4.90 -18.33
CA VAL A 277 8.04 4.70 -18.12
C VAL A 277 8.39 3.21 -18.17
N GLY A 278 9.52 2.89 -18.77
CA GLY A 278 9.98 1.51 -18.95
C GLY A 278 9.20 0.70 -19.99
N THR A 279 8.08 1.24 -20.52
CA THR A 279 7.26 0.63 -21.59
C THR A 279 6.70 -0.77 -21.27
N ASN A 280 6.50 -1.09 -19.99
CA ASN A 280 6.00 -2.39 -19.53
C ASN A 280 4.49 -2.40 -19.31
N VAL A 281 3.85 -1.24 -19.21
CA VAL A 281 2.42 -1.12 -18.91
C VAL A 281 1.59 -1.58 -20.10
N ILE A 282 0.67 -2.51 -19.87
CA ILE A 282 -0.28 -3.03 -20.87
C ILE A 282 -1.54 -2.18 -20.87
N LYS A 283 -2.08 -1.87 -19.68
CA LYS A 283 -3.24 -0.99 -19.54
C LYS A 283 -2.78 0.39 -19.08
N LYS A 284 -3.13 1.41 -19.84
CA LYS A 284 -2.85 2.81 -19.51
C LYS A 284 -3.73 3.31 -18.37
N ALA A 285 -3.33 4.40 -17.72
CA ALA A 285 -4.13 5.12 -16.73
C ALA A 285 -5.53 5.46 -17.27
N GLY A 286 -6.54 5.45 -16.39
CA GLY A 286 -7.93 5.69 -16.73
C GLY A 286 -8.71 4.46 -17.24
N LYS A 287 -8.06 3.32 -17.41
CA LYS A 287 -8.74 2.05 -17.69
C LYS A 287 -9.25 1.42 -16.40
N LEU A 288 -10.31 0.58 -16.52
CA LEU A 288 -10.95 -0.05 -15.37
C LEU A 288 -10.27 -1.36 -14.96
N GLY A 289 -10.54 -1.82 -13.73
CA GLY A 289 -10.04 -3.08 -13.18
C GLY A 289 -8.60 -3.01 -12.68
N ALA A 290 -7.87 -4.11 -12.77
CA ALA A 290 -6.49 -4.17 -12.32
C ALA A 290 -5.52 -3.42 -13.26
N ALA A 291 -4.47 -2.84 -12.70
CA ALA A 291 -3.31 -2.42 -13.47
C ALA A 291 -2.55 -3.66 -13.96
N VAL A 292 -2.05 -3.65 -15.19
CA VAL A 292 -1.35 -4.80 -15.78
C VAL A 292 -0.07 -4.36 -16.44
N MET A 293 1.02 -5.04 -16.08
CA MET A 293 2.35 -4.85 -16.66
C MET A 293 2.86 -6.17 -17.24
N ARG A 294 3.62 -6.09 -18.34
CA ARG A 294 4.36 -7.26 -18.85
C ARG A 294 5.72 -7.38 -18.19
N ILE A 295 6.19 -8.60 -18.05
CA ILE A 295 7.57 -8.94 -17.70
C ILE A 295 8.26 -9.32 -19.01
N LYS A 296 9.13 -8.43 -19.52
CA LYS A 296 9.76 -8.59 -20.85
C LYS A 296 10.63 -9.85 -20.95
N GLU A 297 11.24 -10.23 -19.83
CA GLU A 297 12.21 -11.32 -19.74
C GLU A 297 11.58 -12.70 -19.99
N ASN A 298 10.29 -12.86 -19.69
CA ASN A 298 9.62 -14.17 -19.77
C ASN A 298 8.24 -14.15 -20.42
N GLY A 299 7.77 -12.98 -20.87
CA GLY A 299 6.47 -12.82 -21.53
C GLY A 299 5.25 -12.91 -20.61
N LYS A 300 5.42 -13.07 -19.30
CA LYS A 300 4.33 -13.07 -18.33
C LYS A 300 3.82 -11.67 -18.06
N SER A 301 2.68 -11.57 -17.36
CA SER A 301 2.16 -10.31 -16.83
C SER A 301 2.08 -10.33 -15.31
N ILE A 302 2.17 -9.14 -14.71
CA ILE A 302 1.79 -8.88 -13.32
C ILE A 302 0.55 -8.02 -13.34
N ALA A 303 -0.46 -8.41 -12.56
CA ALA A 303 -1.68 -7.65 -12.36
C ALA A 303 -1.79 -7.22 -10.89
N MET A 304 -2.22 -5.98 -10.68
CA MET A 304 -2.41 -5.37 -9.35
C MET A 304 -3.82 -4.83 -9.26
N GLY A 305 -4.62 -5.39 -8.37
CA GLY A 305 -5.97 -4.92 -8.06
C GLY A 305 -5.99 -4.23 -6.70
N MET A 306 -6.51 -3.00 -6.64
CA MET A 306 -6.68 -2.26 -5.40
C MET A 306 -8.16 -2.18 -5.02
N GLU A 307 -8.45 -2.23 -3.72
CA GLU A 307 -9.82 -2.03 -3.21
C GLU A 307 -9.82 -1.52 -1.77
N CYS A 308 -10.74 -0.60 -1.49
CA CYS A 308 -11.17 -0.23 -0.15
C CYS A 308 -12.56 0.41 -0.21
N ASN A 309 -13.53 -0.15 0.51
CA ASN A 309 -14.84 0.47 0.68
C ASN A 309 -15.06 0.89 2.13
N THR A 310 -14.82 2.16 2.43
CA THR A 310 -14.90 2.71 3.78
C THR A 310 -16.30 2.62 4.38
N ARG A 311 -17.34 2.75 3.56
CA ARG A 311 -18.74 2.61 4.03
C ARG A 311 -19.07 1.17 4.43
N TYR A 312 -18.55 0.17 3.71
CA TYR A 312 -18.69 -1.23 4.14
C TYR A 312 -17.98 -1.45 5.47
N ASN A 313 -16.75 -0.93 5.61
CA ASN A 313 -15.99 -1.03 6.85
C ASN A 313 -16.67 -0.27 8.00
N TYR A 314 -17.34 0.84 7.74
CA TYR A 314 -18.13 1.56 8.74
C TYR A 314 -19.32 0.75 9.22
N VAL A 315 -20.06 0.10 8.31
CA VAL A 315 -21.22 -0.73 8.65
C VAL A 315 -20.82 -2.02 9.36
N ASN A 316 -19.78 -2.69 8.88
CA ASN A 316 -19.23 -3.91 9.46
C ASN A 316 -17.75 -4.06 9.11
N PRO A 317 -16.82 -3.75 10.04
CA PRO A 317 -15.39 -3.78 9.76
C PRO A 317 -14.88 -5.14 9.29
N ARG A 318 -15.39 -6.26 9.84
CA ARG A 318 -14.98 -7.61 9.47
C ARG A 318 -15.39 -7.95 8.03
N ILE A 319 -16.66 -7.78 7.71
CA ILE A 319 -17.17 -8.10 6.36
C ILE A 319 -16.64 -7.09 5.34
N GLY A 320 -16.54 -5.80 5.71
CA GLY A 320 -16.01 -4.75 4.83
C GLY A 320 -14.56 -4.97 4.42
N ALA A 321 -13.71 -5.35 5.36
CA ALA A 321 -12.32 -5.66 5.09
C ALA A 321 -12.17 -6.96 4.26
N ALA A 322 -12.94 -7.99 4.59
CA ALA A 322 -13.00 -9.22 3.81
C ALA A 322 -13.48 -8.98 2.37
N ALA A 323 -14.45 -8.09 2.19
CA ALA A 323 -14.95 -7.69 0.86
C ALA A 323 -13.86 -6.97 0.04
N ALA A 324 -12.99 -6.18 0.69
CA ALA A 324 -11.88 -5.54 0.00
C ALA A 324 -10.87 -6.58 -0.53
N VAL A 325 -10.56 -7.63 0.25
CA VAL A 325 -9.70 -8.74 -0.22
C VAL A 325 -10.35 -9.46 -1.41
N ALA A 326 -11.62 -9.82 -1.32
CA ALA A 326 -12.33 -10.51 -2.39
C ALA A 326 -12.41 -9.66 -3.66
N ALA A 327 -12.74 -8.37 -3.53
CA ALA A 327 -12.91 -7.48 -4.68
C ALA A 327 -11.59 -7.11 -5.36
N SER A 328 -10.50 -6.91 -4.59
CA SER A 328 -9.17 -6.67 -5.17
C SER A 328 -8.66 -7.88 -5.93
N GLY A 329 -8.84 -9.11 -5.38
CA GLY A 329 -8.53 -10.36 -6.06
C GLY A 329 -9.38 -10.58 -7.32
N ARG A 330 -10.67 -10.24 -7.27
CA ARG A 330 -11.56 -10.28 -8.44
C ARG A 330 -11.08 -9.37 -9.56
N LYS A 331 -10.61 -8.13 -9.25
CA LYS A 331 -10.03 -7.23 -10.26
C LYS A 331 -8.82 -7.87 -10.96
N VAL A 332 -7.97 -8.57 -10.20
CA VAL A 332 -6.83 -9.32 -10.76
C VAL A 332 -7.30 -10.46 -11.66
N ALA A 333 -8.24 -11.29 -11.20
CA ALA A 333 -8.78 -12.40 -11.98
C ALA A 333 -9.44 -11.93 -13.29
N MET A 334 -10.16 -10.78 -13.27
CA MET A 334 -10.78 -10.20 -14.47
C MET A 334 -9.76 -9.70 -15.49
N SER A 335 -8.48 -9.57 -15.15
CA SER A 335 -7.40 -9.31 -16.11
C SER A 335 -6.83 -10.59 -16.75
N GLY A 336 -7.31 -11.76 -16.36
CA GLY A 336 -6.78 -13.07 -16.77
C GLY A 336 -5.60 -13.56 -15.95
N ALA A 337 -5.21 -12.83 -14.90
CA ALA A 337 -4.13 -13.21 -14.00
C ALA A 337 -4.63 -13.98 -12.78
N THR A 338 -3.82 -14.89 -12.25
CA THR A 338 -4.11 -15.64 -11.02
C THR A 338 -3.72 -14.80 -9.81
N PRO A 339 -4.66 -14.43 -8.90
CA PRO A 339 -4.34 -13.78 -7.64
C PRO A 339 -3.43 -14.67 -6.77
N LEU A 340 -2.36 -14.11 -6.22
CA LEU A 340 -1.35 -14.87 -5.47
C LEU A 340 -1.23 -14.43 -4.01
N ALA A 341 -1.22 -13.12 -3.76
CA ALA A 341 -0.97 -12.57 -2.45
C ALA A 341 -1.55 -11.17 -2.33
N ILE A 342 -1.70 -10.69 -1.09
CA ILE A 342 -2.07 -9.31 -0.83
C ILE A 342 -0.99 -8.57 -0.05
N THR A 343 -1.01 -7.25 -0.18
CA THR A 343 -0.48 -6.30 0.79
C THR A 343 -1.61 -5.40 1.26
N ASP A 344 -1.49 -4.88 2.48
CA ASP A 344 -2.48 -3.96 3.04
C ASP A 344 -1.86 -2.65 3.54
N CYS A 345 -2.69 -1.63 3.68
CA CYS A 345 -2.41 -0.44 4.45
C CYS A 345 -3.61 -0.17 5.36
N LEU A 346 -3.45 -0.45 6.64
CA LEU A 346 -4.51 -0.40 7.63
C LEU A 346 -4.57 0.98 8.28
N ASN A 347 -5.53 1.82 7.87
CA ASN A 347 -5.67 3.18 8.38
C ASN A 347 -6.87 3.26 9.31
N TYR A 348 -6.63 3.59 10.57
CA TYR A 348 -7.65 3.69 11.62
C TYR A 348 -7.37 4.90 12.52
N GLY A 349 -8.36 5.32 13.29
CA GLY A 349 -8.23 6.40 14.26
C GLY A 349 -7.36 6.03 15.46
N ASN A 350 -7.58 6.69 16.58
CA ASN A 350 -6.79 6.51 17.80
C ASN A 350 -7.06 5.15 18.47
N PRO A 351 -6.05 4.26 18.56
CA PRO A 351 -6.20 2.91 19.12
C PRO A 351 -6.38 2.89 20.65
N GLN A 352 -6.24 4.03 21.31
CA GLN A 352 -6.59 4.17 22.74
C GLN A 352 -8.11 4.22 22.94
N ASN A 353 -8.88 4.56 21.90
CA ASN A 353 -10.32 4.44 21.90
C ASN A 353 -10.73 2.97 21.71
N PRO A 354 -11.40 2.32 22.69
CA PRO A 354 -11.79 0.93 22.59
C PRO A 354 -12.71 0.60 21.40
N GLU A 355 -13.50 1.56 20.93
CA GLU A 355 -14.38 1.38 19.77
C GLU A 355 -13.57 1.34 18.47
N VAL A 356 -12.56 2.21 18.33
CA VAL A 356 -11.62 2.19 17.19
C VAL A 356 -10.79 0.91 17.22
N MET A 357 -10.29 0.51 18.38
CA MET A 357 -9.54 -0.74 18.50
C MET A 357 -10.39 -1.97 18.16
N TRP A 358 -11.69 -1.95 18.48
CA TRP A 358 -12.63 -2.99 18.06
C TRP A 358 -12.78 -3.04 16.51
N GLN A 359 -12.91 -1.88 15.87
CA GLN A 359 -12.98 -1.79 14.41
C GLN A 359 -11.71 -2.37 13.75
N PHE A 360 -10.54 -2.01 14.27
CA PHE A 360 -9.26 -2.50 13.80
C PHE A 360 -9.14 -4.02 13.93
N ALA A 361 -9.41 -4.56 15.12
CA ALA A 361 -9.34 -6.00 15.38
C ALA A 361 -10.28 -6.80 14.47
N ASN A 362 -11.53 -6.32 14.30
CA ASN A 362 -12.49 -6.97 13.41
C ASN A 362 -12.10 -6.84 11.92
N GLY A 363 -11.51 -5.73 11.50
CA GLY A 363 -10.95 -5.58 10.16
C GLY A 363 -9.85 -6.60 9.87
N CYS A 364 -8.91 -6.76 10.80
CA CYS A 364 -7.86 -7.79 10.70
C CYS A 364 -8.42 -9.21 10.64
N GLU A 365 -9.45 -9.53 11.45
CA GLU A 365 -10.09 -10.83 11.40
C GLU A 365 -10.75 -11.10 10.04
N GLY A 366 -11.43 -10.09 9.46
CA GLY A 366 -12.01 -10.21 8.14
C GLY A 366 -10.97 -10.44 7.03
N ILE A 367 -9.85 -9.74 7.07
CA ILE A 367 -8.73 -9.96 6.14
C ILE A 367 -8.18 -11.38 6.29
N LYS A 368 -7.92 -11.83 7.51
CA LYS A 368 -7.43 -13.18 7.81
C LYS A 368 -8.36 -14.26 7.25
N GLU A 369 -9.66 -14.17 7.51
CA GLU A 369 -10.67 -15.12 7.02
C GLU A 369 -10.68 -15.16 5.48
N ALA A 370 -10.72 -14.00 4.83
CA ALA A 370 -10.76 -13.91 3.36
C ALA A 370 -9.48 -14.45 2.73
N CYS A 371 -8.31 -14.07 3.26
CA CYS A 371 -7.02 -14.53 2.77
C CYS A 371 -6.86 -16.06 2.89
N ALA A 372 -7.30 -16.64 4.01
CA ALA A 372 -7.28 -18.08 4.20
C ALA A 372 -8.22 -18.81 3.23
N ALA A 373 -9.44 -18.29 3.05
CA ALA A 373 -10.45 -18.91 2.19
C ALA A 373 -10.12 -18.78 0.68
N LEU A 374 -9.54 -17.64 0.27
CA LEU A 374 -9.21 -17.33 -1.13
C LEU A 374 -7.77 -17.72 -1.51
N ASN A 375 -6.99 -18.20 -0.56
CA ASN A 375 -5.57 -18.58 -0.74
C ASN A 375 -4.72 -17.43 -1.28
N THR A 376 -4.84 -16.26 -0.66
CA THR A 376 -4.10 -15.03 -0.97
C THR A 376 -3.46 -14.47 0.30
N PRO A 377 -2.32 -15.04 0.77
CA PRO A 377 -1.70 -14.63 2.03
C PRO A 377 -1.28 -13.17 2.02
N VAL A 378 -1.26 -12.55 3.22
CA VAL A 378 -0.65 -11.24 3.43
C VAL A 378 0.86 -11.40 3.42
N VAL A 379 1.55 -10.74 2.49
CA VAL A 379 3.01 -10.82 2.34
C VAL A 379 3.74 -9.55 2.78
N SER A 380 3.03 -8.45 2.87
CA SER A 380 3.51 -7.20 3.43
C SER A 380 2.34 -6.35 3.89
N GLY A 381 2.60 -5.27 4.59
CA GLY A 381 1.58 -4.34 5.00
C GLY A 381 2.12 -3.19 5.83
N ASN A 382 1.26 -2.19 6.06
CA ASN A 382 1.54 -1.06 6.93
C ASN A 382 0.33 -0.80 7.83
N VAL A 383 0.58 -0.36 9.05
CA VAL A 383 -0.47 0.09 9.97
C VAL A 383 -0.27 1.58 10.25
N SER A 384 -1.31 2.36 9.98
CA SER A 384 -1.39 3.79 10.28
C SER A 384 -2.52 4.03 11.26
N LEU A 385 -2.18 4.43 12.47
CA LEU A 385 -3.12 4.71 13.56
C LEU A 385 -3.12 6.21 13.88
N TYR A 386 -4.01 6.62 14.80
CA TYR A 386 -4.18 8.03 15.19
C TYR A 386 -4.62 8.94 14.04
N ASN A 387 -5.27 8.38 13.00
CA ASN A 387 -5.83 9.18 11.91
C ASN A 387 -7.10 9.87 12.37
N GLU A 388 -6.93 10.97 13.08
CA GLU A 388 -8.00 11.81 13.59
C GLU A 388 -7.57 13.27 13.65
N THR A 389 -8.52 14.17 13.56
CA THR A 389 -8.32 15.62 13.70
C THR A 389 -9.38 16.17 14.61
N ASP A 390 -8.98 16.90 15.64
CA ASP A 390 -9.89 17.50 16.65
C ASP A 390 -10.84 16.46 17.27
N GLY A 391 -10.35 15.23 17.51
CA GLY A 391 -11.11 14.14 18.11
C GLY A 391 -12.09 13.44 17.16
N ILE A 392 -12.07 13.77 15.85
CA ILE A 392 -12.88 13.11 14.83
C ILE A 392 -12.00 12.13 14.06
N SER A 393 -12.24 10.85 14.26
CA SER A 393 -11.54 9.77 13.55
C SER A 393 -12.03 9.63 12.12
N ILE A 394 -11.13 9.24 11.22
CA ILE A 394 -11.52 8.76 9.89
C ILE A 394 -12.39 7.51 9.99
N GLN A 395 -13.15 7.21 8.95
CA GLN A 395 -13.75 5.88 8.82
C GLN A 395 -12.67 4.78 8.70
N PRO A 396 -12.94 3.55 9.18
CA PRO A 396 -12.03 2.42 9.01
C PRO A 396 -11.66 2.22 7.54
N THR A 397 -10.36 2.31 7.22
CA THR A 397 -9.87 2.33 5.84
C THR A 397 -8.74 1.30 5.64
N PRO A 398 -9.04 -0.01 5.68
CA PRO A 398 -8.09 -1.04 5.27
C PRO A 398 -8.01 -1.08 3.74
N SER A 399 -6.94 -0.51 3.20
CA SER A 399 -6.67 -0.52 1.75
C SER A 399 -5.92 -1.80 1.37
N ILE A 400 -6.47 -2.57 0.44
CA ILE A 400 -5.92 -3.86 0.02
C ILE A 400 -5.42 -3.76 -1.41
N VAL A 401 -4.22 -4.27 -1.68
CA VAL A 401 -3.73 -4.53 -3.04
C VAL A 401 -3.47 -6.02 -3.19
N THR A 402 -4.16 -6.64 -4.13
CA THR A 402 -3.86 -8.02 -4.55
C THR A 402 -2.92 -8.00 -5.74
N VAL A 403 -1.87 -8.82 -5.66
CA VAL A 403 -0.94 -9.06 -6.76
C VAL A 403 -1.20 -10.43 -7.35
N GLY A 404 -1.18 -10.53 -8.67
CA GLY A 404 -1.32 -11.79 -9.39
C GLY A 404 -0.44 -11.86 -10.64
N VAL A 405 -0.32 -13.04 -11.18
CA VAL A 405 0.51 -13.34 -12.35
C VAL A 405 -0.33 -13.97 -13.46
N GLY A 406 -0.18 -13.43 -14.68
CA GLY A 406 -0.69 -14.02 -15.90
C GLY A 406 0.41 -14.74 -16.66
N ASP A 407 0.11 -15.92 -17.20
CA ASP A 407 1.08 -16.76 -17.89
C ASP A 407 1.55 -16.17 -19.23
N ASP A 408 0.71 -15.35 -19.86
CA ASP A 408 0.96 -14.72 -21.16
C ASP A 408 0.43 -13.27 -21.16
N ALA A 409 1.32 -12.31 -21.24
CA ALA A 409 0.99 -10.89 -21.24
C ALA A 409 0.11 -10.48 -22.43
N SER A 410 0.22 -11.18 -23.56
CA SER A 410 -0.60 -10.90 -24.75
C SER A 410 -2.07 -11.28 -24.59
N LYS A 411 -2.38 -12.15 -23.62
CA LYS A 411 -3.73 -12.58 -23.26
C LYS A 411 -4.36 -11.78 -22.12
N SER A 412 -3.73 -10.69 -21.69
CA SER A 412 -4.30 -9.85 -20.63
C SER A 412 -5.61 -9.21 -21.07
N LEU A 413 -6.70 -9.45 -20.32
CA LEU A 413 -8.02 -8.91 -20.63
C LEU A 413 -8.12 -7.42 -20.27
N GLY A 414 -8.72 -6.65 -21.16
CA GLY A 414 -9.21 -5.30 -20.91
C GLY A 414 -10.62 -5.29 -20.33
N SER A 415 -11.08 -4.11 -19.97
CA SER A 415 -12.47 -3.84 -19.56
C SER A 415 -13.29 -3.19 -20.68
N GLU A 416 -12.66 -2.88 -21.81
CA GLU A 416 -13.27 -2.21 -22.95
C GLU A 416 -14.05 -3.19 -23.82
N PHE A 417 -15.22 -2.77 -24.28
CA PHE A 417 -15.94 -3.50 -25.31
C PHE A 417 -15.07 -3.59 -26.57
N SER A 418 -14.85 -4.80 -27.08
CA SER A 418 -13.91 -5.06 -28.17
C SER A 418 -14.48 -4.90 -29.58
N GLY A 419 -15.74 -4.47 -29.71
CA GLY A 419 -16.40 -4.28 -31.01
C GLY A 419 -17.90 -4.09 -30.84
N ASN A 420 -18.58 -3.99 -32.00
CA ASN A 420 -20.06 -3.99 -32.07
C ASN A 420 -20.58 -5.43 -32.03
N ASP A 421 -21.81 -5.60 -31.55
CA ASP A 421 -22.53 -6.87 -31.53
C ASP A 421 -21.89 -7.99 -30.70
N VAL A 422 -21.16 -7.61 -29.63
CA VAL A 422 -20.62 -8.56 -28.66
C VAL A 422 -21.64 -8.81 -27.54
N SER A 423 -21.74 -10.06 -27.08
CA SER A 423 -22.59 -10.42 -25.96
C SER A 423 -21.91 -10.09 -24.62
N VAL A 424 -22.66 -9.49 -23.71
CA VAL A 424 -22.22 -9.20 -22.34
C VAL A 424 -22.94 -10.12 -21.37
N TYR A 425 -22.19 -10.83 -20.55
CA TYR A 425 -22.74 -11.74 -19.55
C TYR A 425 -22.49 -11.19 -18.15
N LEU A 426 -23.50 -11.26 -17.28
CA LEU A 426 -23.36 -11.02 -15.86
C LEU A 426 -23.09 -12.37 -15.17
N LEU A 427 -21.93 -12.49 -14.55
CA LEU A 427 -21.54 -13.67 -13.79
C LEU A 427 -21.72 -13.42 -12.28
N GLY A 428 -22.28 -14.41 -11.58
CA GLY A 428 -22.58 -14.33 -10.14
C GLY A 428 -24.06 -14.06 -9.88
N LYS A 429 -24.40 -13.93 -8.60
CA LYS A 429 -25.77 -13.66 -8.14
C LYS A 429 -25.88 -12.22 -7.64
N THR A 430 -26.95 -11.55 -8.00
CA THR A 430 -27.37 -10.26 -7.44
C THR A 430 -28.38 -10.53 -6.33
N THR A 431 -28.20 -9.93 -5.18
CA THR A 431 -28.98 -10.22 -3.97
C THR A 431 -29.77 -9.02 -3.46
N GLY A 432 -29.81 -7.91 -4.22
CA GLY A 432 -30.59 -6.72 -3.90
C GLY A 432 -30.15 -6.02 -2.62
N GLU A 433 -28.84 -5.95 -2.36
CA GLU A 433 -28.27 -5.38 -1.14
C GLU A 433 -27.93 -3.90 -1.30
N PHE A 434 -28.41 -3.09 -0.36
CA PHE A 434 -28.12 -1.65 -0.31
C PHE A 434 -27.19 -1.25 0.82
N ALA A 435 -26.93 -2.13 1.80
CA ALA A 435 -26.16 -1.80 2.99
C ALA A 435 -24.82 -1.16 2.62
N GLY A 436 -24.52 0.02 3.19
CA GLY A 436 -23.29 0.75 2.94
C GLY A 436 -23.08 1.19 1.47
N SER A 437 -24.07 1.02 0.58
CA SER A 437 -23.92 1.34 -0.84
C SER A 437 -23.82 2.84 -1.12
N LEU A 438 -23.25 3.18 -2.27
CA LEU A 438 -23.25 4.57 -2.76
C LEU A 438 -24.68 5.06 -3.04
N TYR A 439 -25.57 4.17 -3.47
CA TYR A 439 -26.98 4.49 -3.66
C TYR A 439 -27.63 5.03 -2.38
N MET A 440 -27.43 4.36 -1.24
CA MET A 440 -27.92 4.86 0.05
C MET A 440 -27.40 6.25 0.38
N LYS A 441 -26.13 6.51 0.09
CA LYS A 441 -25.52 7.82 0.32
C LYS A 441 -26.19 8.91 -0.51
N VAL A 442 -26.31 8.69 -1.84
CA VAL A 442 -26.77 9.75 -2.74
C VAL A 442 -28.29 9.98 -2.68
N VAL A 443 -29.08 8.95 -2.34
CA VAL A 443 -30.53 9.02 -2.28
C VAL A 443 -31.07 9.42 -0.91
N ALA A 444 -30.41 8.97 0.16
CA ALA A 444 -30.91 9.13 1.53
C ALA A 444 -29.89 9.74 2.50
N ASN A 445 -28.67 10.03 2.05
CA ASN A 445 -27.56 10.48 2.90
C ASN A 445 -27.31 9.55 4.11
N LEU A 446 -27.37 8.24 3.88
CA LEU A 446 -27.24 7.22 4.91
C LEU A 446 -26.05 6.28 4.63
N CYS A 447 -25.47 5.78 5.72
CA CYS A 447 -24.55 4.66 5.71
C CYS A 447 -25.00 3.68 6.80
N ALA A 448 -25.81 2.68 6.42
CA ALA A 448 -26.50 1.76 7.35
C ALA A 448 -26.80 0.43 6.65
N GLY A 449 -27.49 -0.45 7.37
CA GLY A 449 -27.92 -1.75 6.91
C GLY A 449 -27.02 -2.87 7.39
N GLU A 450 -27.25 -4.07 6.92
CA GLU A 450 -26.50 -5.27 7.28
C GLU A 450 -25.83 -5.85 6.04
N LEU A 451 -24.51 -6.01 6.08
CA LEU A 451 -23.74 -6.68 5.04
C LEU A 451 -23.87 -8.19 5.20
N LYS A 452 -24.06 -8.89 4.09
CA LYS A 452 -24.06 -10.36 4.07
C LYS A 452 -22.66 -10.92 4.12
N GLU A 453 -22.55 -12.12 4.67
CA GLU A 453 -21.32 -12.91 4.63
C GLU A 453 -20.93 -13.22 3.18
N ILE A 454 -19.63 -13.24 2.94
CA ILE A 454 -19.08 -13.52 1.61
C ILE A 454 -19.07 -15.02 1.38
N ASP A 455 -19.65 -15.46 0.28
CA ASP A 455 -19.48 -16.82 -0.20
C ASP A 455 -18.12 -16.97 -0.91
N TYR A 456 -17.08 -17.21 -0.12
CA TYR A 456 -15.71 -17.33 -0.62
C TYR A 456 -15.56 -18.48 -1.64
N LYS A 457 -16.37 -19.54 -1.52
CA LYS A 457 -16.33 -20.65 -2.47
C LYS A 457 -16.86 -20.22 -3.84
N ALA A 458 -17.98 -19.51 -3.86
CA ALA A 458 -18.51 -18.94 -5.09
C ALA A 458 -17.58 -17.88 -5.68
N GLU A 459 -17.00 -17.02 -4.84
CA GLU A 459 -16.04 -16.00 -5.25
C GLU A 459 -14.80 -16.62 -5.92
N ARG A 460 -14.20 -17.64 -5.29
CA ARG A 460 -13.05 -18.34 -5.86
C ARG A 460 -13.38 -19.07 -7.16
N ALA A 461 -14.53 -19.72 -7.22
CA ALA A 461 -15.00 -20.40 -8.44
C ALA A 461 -15.21 -19.40 -9.61
N LEU A 462 -15.67 -18.18 -9.30
CA LEU A 462 -15.80 -17.11 -10.29
C LEU A 462 -14.44 -16.66 -10.82
N TRP A 463 -13.43 -16.50 -9.97
CA TRP A 463 -12.07 -16.18 -10.41
C TRP A 463 -11.51 -17.24 -11.34
N ASP A 464 -11.58 -18.49 -10.92
CA ASP A 464 -11.06 -19.63 -11.68
C ASP A 464 -11.75 -19.76 -13.04
N LEU A 465 -13.09 -19.59 -13.08
CA LEU A 465 -13.88 -19.60 -14.30
C LEU A 465 -13.41 -18.55 -15.33
N VAL A 466 -13.19 -17.31 -14.87
CA VAL A 466 -12.77 -16.24 -15.79
C VAL A 466 -11.34 -16.47 -16.29
N ILE A 467 -10.45 -16.90 -15.40
CA ILE A 467 -9.03 -17.18 -15.76
C ILE A 467 -8.97 -18.31 -16.80
N GLU A 468 -9.72 -19.40 -16.59
CA GLU A 468 -9.75 -20.54 -17.52
C GLU A 468 -10.41 -20.16 -18.86
N ALA A 469 -11.56 -19.49 -18.82
CA ALA A 469 -12.22 -19.02 -20.04
C ALA A 469 -11.34 -18.06 -20.86
N ASN A 470 -10.50 -17.26 -20.20
CA ASN A 470 -9.52 -16.42 -20.87
C ASN A 470 -8.37 -17.23 -21.49
N LYS A 471 -7.85 -18.23 -20.79
CA LYS A 471 -6.82 -19.14 -21.32
C LYS A 471 -7.28 -19.82 -22.61
N ASP A 472 -8.57 -20.22 -22.64
CA ASP A 472 -9.22 -20.88 -23.79
C ASP A 472 -9.56 -19.91 -24.93
N GLY A 473 -9.36 -18.59 -24.74
CA GLY A 473 -9.66 -17.57 -25.74
C GLY A 473 -11.17 -17.27 -25.91
N ASN A 474 -11.99 -17.63 -24.91
CA ASN A 474 -13.45 -17.45 -24.94
C ASN A 474 -13.90 -16.05 -24.50
N LEU A 475 -13.00 -15.24 -23.95
CA LEU A 475 -13.31 -13.89 -23.45
C LEU A 475 -12.59 -12.83 -24.29
N ALA A 476 -13.34 -11.79 -24.64
CA ALA A 476 -12.80 -10.61 -25.31
C ALA A 476 -12.49 -9.48 -24.32
N PHE A 477 -13.22 -9.42 -23.22
CA PHE A 477 -13.05 -8.46 -22.13
C PHE A 477 -13.71 -8.99 -20.85
N ALA A 478 -13.30 -8.46 -19.72
CA ALA A 478 -13.93 -8.70 -18.42
C ALA A 478 -13.76 -7.51 -17.48
N ASN A 479 -14.71 -7.28 -16.61
CA ASN A 479 -14.62 -6.29 -15.54
C ASN A 479 -15.41 -6.71 -14.31
N SER A 480 -14.96 -6.32 -13.12
CA SER A 480 -15.72 -6.52 -11.89
C SER A 480 -16.79 -5.44 -11.73
N VAL A 481 -17.97 -5.82 -11.21
CA VAL A 481 -18.96 -4.85 -10.77
C VAL A 481 -18.42 -4.14 -9.52
N GLY A 482 -18.36 -2.82 -9.57
CA GLY A 482 -17.78 -1.98 -8.52
C GLY A 482 -18.77 -0.97 -7.92
N VAL A 483 -18.24 0.10 -7.37
CA VAL A 483 -19.01 1.20 -6.75
C VAL A 483 -20.03 1.76 -7.75
N GLY A 484 -21.27 1.87 -7.31
CA GLY A 484 -22.42 2.29 -8.13
C GLY A 484 -23.17 1.15 -8.80
N GLY A 485 -22.70 -0.11 -8.69
CA GLY A 485 -23.39 -1.30 -9.18
C GLY A 485 -23.29 -1.50 -10.69
N ILE A 486 -24.16 -2.38 -11.20
CA ILE A 486 -24.10 -2.88 -12.59
C ILE A 486 -24.25 -1.77 -13.62
N ALA A 487 -25.26 -0.90 -13.46
CA ALA A 487 -25.52 0.18 -14.42
C ALA A 487 -24.35 1.14 -14.57
N ILE A 488 -23.74 1.54 -13.45
CA ILE A 488 -22.55 2.40 -13.44
C ILE A 488 -21.33 1.66 -14.01
N THR A 489 -21.17 0.38 -13.72
CA THR A 489 -20.08 -0.42 -14.30
C THR A 489 -20.18 -0.48 -15.82
N LEU A 490 -21.36 -0.78 -16.37
CA LEU A 490 -21.62 -0.79 -17.82
C LEU A 490 -21.39 0.59 -18.45
N ALA A 491 -21.85 1.66 -17.79
CA ALA A 491 -21.63 3.03 -18.25
C ALA A 491 -20.13 3.38 -18.31
N LYS A 492 -19.36 3.01 -17.29
CA LYS A 492 -17.89 3.19 -17.28
C LYS A 492 -17.22 2.38 -18.39
N MET A 493 -17.61 1.12 -18.59
CA MET A 493 -17.09 0.29 -19.68
C MET A 493 -17.40 0.91 -21.04
N ALA A 494 -18.64 1.40 -21.27
CA ALA A 494 -19.01 2.11 -22.47
C ALA A 494 -18.18 3.38 -22.69
N ALA A 495 -17.97 4.17 -21.65
CA ALA A 495 -17.19 5.41 -21.71
C ALA A 495 -15.73 5.15 -22.11
N VAL A 496 -15.04 4.17 -21.47
CA VAL A 496 -13.64 3.87 -21.79
C VAL A 496 -13.46 3.18 -23.14
N SER A 497 -14.53 2.58 -23.68
CA SER A 497 -14.55 1.93 -25.00
C SER A 497 -14.96 2.88 -26.11
N SER A 498 -15.65 3.98 -25.79
CA SER A 498 -16.38 4.82 -26.74
C SER A 498 -17.43 4.01 -27.57
N ILE A 499 -17.96 2.96 -26.97
CA ILE A 499 -18.97 2.07 -27.57
C ILE A 499 -20.16 2.01 -26.60
N GLY A 500 -21.37 2.25 -27.11
CA GLY A 500 -22.59 2.18 -26.30
C GLY A 500 -22.97 0.77 -25.90
N PHE A 501 -23.78 0.65 -24.86
CA PHE A 501 -24.40 -0.59 -24.44
C PHE A 501 -25.93 -0.48 -24.57
N SER A 502 -26.55 -1.52 -25.13
CA SER A 502 -28.01 -1.69 -25.15
C SER A 502 -28.35 -3.09 -24.72
N GLY A 503 -29.19 -3.23 -23.71
CA GLY A 503 -29.54 -4.54 -23.16
C GLY A 503 -30.63 -4.45 -22.12
N GLU A 504 -31.18 -5.60 -21.75
CA GLU A 504 -32.17 -5.77 -20.69
C GLU A 504 -31.57 -6.67 -19.61
N ILE A 505 -31.65 -6.24 -18.36
CA ILE A 505 -31.24 -7.04 -17.22
C ILE A 505 -32.49 -7.36 -16.41
N LYS A 506 -32.76 -8.65 -16.19
CA LYS A 506 -33.91 -9.12 -15.39
C LYS A 506 -33.40 -9.47 -13.98
N PHE A 507 -34.03 -8.91 -13.00
CA PHE A 507 -33.82 -9.20 -11.59
C PHE A 507 -35.06 -9.75 -10.93
N ASP A 508 -34.89 -10.59 -9.91
CA ASP A 508 -36.01 -11.15 -9.15
C ASP A 508 -36.60 -10.14 -8.14
N ASP A 509 -35.88 -9.05 -7.86
CA ASP A 509 -36.32 -7.99 -6.94
C ASP A 509 -36.87 -6.77 -7.70
N SER A 510 -38.10 -6.38 -7.36
CA SER A 510 -38.81 -5.26 -7.99
C SER A 510 -38.22 -3.86 -7.72
N ARG A 511 -37.20 -3.74 -6.92
CA ARG A 511 -36.49 -2.48 -6.62
C ARG A 511 -35.30 -2.17 -7.55
N PHE A 512 -35.08 -2.99 -8.56
CA PHE A 512 -34.01 -2.81 -9.56
C PHE A 512 -34.54 -2.69 -10.98
#